data_9ba73ff1c85aeb5e39bacdd7cd1f456f
#
_entry.id   9ba73ff1c85aeb5e39bacdd7cd1f456f
#
_cell.length_a   1.000
_cell.length_b   1.000
_cell.length_c   1.000
_cell.angle_alpha   90.00
_cell.angle_beta   90.00
_cell.angle_gamma   90.00
#
_symmetry.space_group_name_H-M   'P 1'
#
loop_
_entity.id
_entity.type
_entity.pdbx_description
1 polymer ?
#
loop_
_entity_poly.entity_id
_entity_poly.type
_entity_poly.pdbx_seq_one_letter_code
_entity_poly.pdbx_strand_id
1 'polypeptide(L)'
;MAILENRSIGVFIDGGYYAKINEGLAASGPYRVNLKGLLQFITEKLATMDGIARRHIFITECHYYRGRYRAQDAKRKDLLYSEREFEDSLIENDVIFHYKHLRENPQGGVIEKGVDTWFALDTYEMTLFREFDYVVL
;
A
#
# COMPACT_ATOMS: atom_id res chain seq x y z
N MET A 1 14.97 -6.76 -35.31
CA MET A 1 15.31 -6.05 -34.08
C MET A 1 14.21 -6.35 -33.06
N ALA A 2 14.55 -6.96 -31.92
CA ALA A 2 13.57 -7.14 -30.87
C ALA A 2 13.23 -5.77 -30.26
N ILE A 3 11.95 -5.41 -30.27
CA ILE A 3 11.45 -4.25 -29.53
C ILE A 3 11.48 -4.64 -28.06
N LEU A 4 12.37 -4.03 -27.29
CA LEU A 4 12.39 -4.19 -25.83
C LEU A 4 11.19 -3.44 -25.25
N GLU A 5 10.11 -4.15 -25.00
CA GLU A 5 8.92 -3.58 -24.37
C GLU A 5 9.18 -3.39 -22.88
N ASN A 6 8.78 -2.23 -22.38
CA ASN A 6 8.76 -1.98 -20.94
C ASN A 6 7.66 -2.83 -20.29
N ARG A 7 7.94 -3.31 -19.06
CA ARG A 7 7.00 -4.07 -18.26
C ARG A 7 6.41 -3.20 -17.14
N SER A 8 5.11 -3.31 -16.95
CA SER A 8 4.36 -2.56 -15.94
C SER A 8 4.02 -3.43 -14.75
N ILE A 9 4.12 -2.83 -13.55
CA ILE A 9 3.74 -3.46 -12.29
C ILE A 9 2.61 -2.64 -11.65
N GLY A 10 1.50 -3.31 -11.32
CA GLY A 10 0.49 -2.76 -10.42
C GLY A 10 0.69 -3.34 -9.01
N VAL A 11 0.85 -2.49 -8.01
CA VAL A 11 1.01 -2.89 -6.60
C VAL A 11 -0.22 -2.46 -5.81
N PHE A 12 -0.77 -3.39 -5.03
CA PHE A 12 -1.96 -3.16 -4.20
C PHE A 12 -1.65 -3.58 -2.77
N ILE A 13 -1.64 -2.63 -1.86
CA ILE A 13 -1.24 -2.86 -0.46
C ILE A 13 -2.48 -2.83 0.44
N ASP A 14 -2.71 -3.94 1.14
CA ASP A 14 -3.63 -3.98 2.28
C ASP A 14 -2.97 -3.26 3.47
N GLY A 15 -3.44 -2.05 3.75
CA GLY A 15 -2.87 -1.20 4.79
C GLY A 15 -3.07 -1.74 6.20
N GLY A 16 -4.13 -2.49 6.44
CA GLY A 16 -4.33 -3.17 7.72
C GLY A 16 -3.29 -4.25 7.97
N TYR A 17 -3.00 -5.04 6.96
CA TYR A 17 -1.95 -6.06 7.03
C TYR A 17 -0.55 -5.44 7.15
N TYR A 18 -0.26 -4.41 6.37
CA TYR A 18 0.98 -3.64 6.45
C TYR A 18 1.23 -3.10 7.88
N ALA A 19 0.19 -2.55 8.52
CA ALA A 19 0.28 -2.07 9.89
C ALA A 19 0.57 -3.20 10.89
N LYS A 20 -0.06 -4.36 10.74
CA LYS A 20 0.20 -5.53 11.60
C LYS A 20 1.64 -6.03 11.48
N ILE A 21 2.20 -6.05 10.27
CA ILE A 21 3.61 -6.39 10.07
C ILE A 21 4.50 -5.40 10.81
N ASN A 22 4.25 -4.10 10.69
CA ASN A 22 5.03 -3.08 11.38
C ASN A 22 4.92 -3.18 12.91
N GLU A 23 3.74 -3.49 13.45
CA GLU A 23 3.56 -3.75 14.89
C GLU A 23 4.39 -4.95 15.35
N GLY A 24 4.41 -6.03 14.57
CA GLY A 24 5.23 -7.20 14.86
C GLY A 24 6.73 -6.90 14.83
N LEU A 25 7.19 -6.12 13.87
CA LEU A 25 8.59 -5.69 13.79
C LEU A 25 8.98 -4.77 14.94
N ALA A 26 8.10 -3.85 15.33
CA ALA A 26 8.32 -2.94 16.46
C ALA A 26 8.44 -3.66 17.80
N ALA A 27 7.80 -4.81 17.96
CA ALA A 27 7.94 -5.64 19.16
C ALA A 27 9.35 -6.25 19.33
N SER A 28 10.10 -6.40 18.22
CA SER A 28 11.46 -6.97 18.21
C SER A 28 12.58 -5.91 18.21
N GLY A 29 12.23 -4.62 18.15
CA GLY A 29 13.18 -3.50 18.11
C GLY A 29 12.64 -2.32 17.30
N PRO A 30 13.46 -1.31 16.97
CA PRO A 30 13.04 -0.12 16.22
C PRO A 30 12.92 -0.41 14.72
N TYR A 31 12.27 -1.50 14.37
CA TYR A 31 12.13 -1.95 12.98
C TYR A 31 10.76 -1.64 12.43
N ARG A 32 10.73 -1.22 11.18
CA ARG A 32 9.50 -1.10 10.38
C ARG A 32 9.83 -1.28 8.91
N VAL A 33 8.81 -1.63 8.12
CA VAL A 33 8.95 -1.71 6.67
C VAL A 33 9.13 -0.31 6.10
N ASN A 34 10.22 -0.10 5.37
CA ASN A 34 10.42 1.12 4.60
C ASN A 34 9.67 0.99 3.27
N LEU A 35 8.70 1.87 3.03
CA LEU A 35 7.85 1.80 1.84
C LEU A 35 8.66 1.91 0.53
N LYS A 36 9.57 2.86 0.45
CA LYS A 36 10.44 3.04 -0.73
C LYS A 36 11.27 1.80 -0.99
N GLY A 37 11.88 1.26 0.07
CA GLY A 37 12.68 0.03 0.00
C GLY A 37 11.86 -1.18 -0.44
N LEU A 38 10.61 -1.30 0.04
CA LEU A 38 9.69 -2.35 -0.37
C LEU A 38 9.38 -2.28 -1.87
N LEU A 39 9.07 -1.09 -2.38
CA LEU A 39 8.75 -0.90 -3.80
C LEU A 39 9.98 -1.18 -4.69
N GLN A 40 11.16 -0.77 -4.28
CA GLN A 40 12.42 -1.11 -4.96
C GLN A 40 12.67 -2.62 -4.97
N PHE A 41 12.47 -3.28 -3.82
CA PHE A 41 12.63 -4.72 -3.69
C PHE A 41 11.68 -5.49 -4.63
N ILE A 42 10.40 -5.10 -4.69
CA ILE A 42 9.42 -5.72 -5.59
C ILE A 42 9.89 -5.62 -7.04
N THR A 43 10.32 -4.44 -7.47
CA THR A 43 10.76 -4.21 -8.84
C THR A 43 12.00 -5.02 -9.19
N GLU A 44 13.00 -5.02 -8.32
CA GLU A 44 14.23 -5.80 -8.51
C GLU A 44 13.99 -7.30 -8.48
N LYS A 45 13.11 -7.76 -7.60
CA LYS A 45 12.76 -9.18 -7.49
C LYS A 45 12.09 -9.68 -8.78
N LEU A 46 11.13 -8.94 -9.31
CA LEU A 46 10.46 -9.31 -10.56
C LEU A 46 11.40 -9.25 -11.76
N ALA A 47 12.25 -8.22 -11.83
CA ALA A 47 13.26 -8.13 -12.88
C ALA A 47 14.20 -9.33 -12.87
N THR A 48 14.67 -9.75 -11.70
CA THR A 48 15.56 -10.90 -11.55
C THR A 48 14.84 -12.21 -11.89
N MET A 49 13.61 -12.39 -11.45
CA MET A 49 12.83 -13.61 -11.71
C MET A 49 12.62 -13.87 -13.20
N ASP A 50 12.38 -12.82 -13.98
CA ASP A 50 12.06 -12.94 -15.40
C ASP A 50 13.23 -12.54 -16.32
N GLY A 51 14.40 -12.27 -15.75
CA GLY A 51 15.60 -11.91 -16.52
C GLY A 51 15.46 -10.61 -17.31
N ILE A 52 14.69 -9.64 -16.78
CA ILE A 52 14.44 -8.35 -17.41
C ILE A 52 15.41 -7.32 -16.83
N ALA A 53 16.02 -6.49 -17.69
CA ALA A 53 16.84 -5.39 -17.22
C ALA A 53 16.02 -4.41 -16.37
N ARG A 54 16.57 -3.96 -15.24
CA ARG A 54 15.87 -3.09 -14.27
C ARG A 54 15.30 -1.82 -14.94
N ARG A 55 15.96 -1.30 -15.96
CA ARG A 55 15.52 -0.12 -16.71
C ARG A 55 14.26 -0.34 -17.57
N HIS A 56 13.81 -1.59 -17.73
CA HIS A 56 12.65 -1.96 -18.54
C HIS A 56 11.45 -2.43 -17.73
N ILE A 57 11.52 -2.33 -16.41
CA ILE A 57 10.42 -2.71 -15.52
C ILE A 57 10.12 -1.58 -14.53
N PHE A 58 8.85 -1.22 -14.41
CA PHE A 58 8.42 -0.06 -13.61
C PHE A 58 7.12 -0.36 -12.86
N ILE A 59 7.01 0.17 -11.64
CA ILE A 59 5.73 0.28 -10.97
C ILE A 59 4.98 1.45 -11.60
N THR A 60 3.90 1.15 -12.31
CA THR A 60 3.07 2.17 -12.97
C THR A 60 1.97 2.69 -12.07
N GLU A 61 1.45 1.84 -11.18
CA GLU A 61 0.47 2.22 -10.18
C GLU A 61 0.76 1.47 -8.87
N CYS A 62 0.66 2.19 -7.76
CA CYS A 62 0.72 1.61 -6.41
C CYS A 62 -0.43 2.19 -5.60
N HIS A 63 -1.23 1.31 -5.01
CA HIS A 63 -2.43 1.64 -4.24
C HIS A 63 -2.31 1.11 -2.81
N TYR A 64 -2.76 1.90 -1.85
CA TYR A 64 -2.76 1.58 -0.43
C TYR A 64 -4.16 1.77 0.14
N TYR A 65 -4.69 0.77 0.82
CA TYR A 65 -6.07 0.74 1.33
C TYR A 65 -6.09 0.61 2.83
N ARG A 66 -6.70 1.56 3.52
CA ARG A 66 -6.84 1.52 4.98
C ARG A 66 -7.99 2.36 5.50
N GLY A 67 -8.46 2.01 6.70
CA GLY A 67 -9.30 2.88 7.51
C GLY A 67 -8.51 4.06 8.07
N ARG A 68 -9.18 5.19 8.23
CA ARG A 68 -8.61 6.44 8.72
C ARG A 68 -9.54 7.06 9.75
N TYR A 69 -8.99 7.52 10.85
CA TYR A 69 -9.76 8.31 11.81
C TYR A 69 -10.19 9.64 11.22
N ARG A 70 -11.37 10.12 11.59
CA ARG A 70 -11.74 11.52 11.37
C ARG A 70 -10.74 12.41 12.13
N ALA A 71 -10.51 13.61 11.61
CA ALA A 71 -9.51 14.53 12.20
C ALA A 71 -9.76 14.79 13.70
N GLN A 72 -11.02 14.91 14.11
CA GLN A 72 -11.38 15.09 15.53
C GLN A 72 -11.00 13.89 16.39
N ASP A 73 -11.24 12.69 15.90
CA ASP A 73 -10.94 11.44 16.61
C ASP A 73 -9.42 11.20 16.65
N ALA A 74 -8.71 11.48 15.56
CA ALA A 74 -7.26 11.40 15.51
C ALA A 74 -6.59 12.39 16.48
N LYS A 75 -7.12 13.62 16.59
CA LYS A 75 -6.65 14.59 17.59
C LYS A 75 -6.85 14.13 19.01
N ARG A 76 -8.03 13.61 19.32
CA ARG A 76 -8.35 13.07 20.65
C ARG A 76 -7.44 11.91 21.05
N LYS A 77 -7.03 11.09 20.10
CA LYS A 77 -6.14 9.94 20.29
C LYS A 77 -4.66 10.28 20.13
N ASP A 78 -4.32 11.53 19.85
CA ASP A 78 -2.96 11.99 19.58
C ASP A 78 -2.28 11.27 18.40
N LEU A 79 -3.06 10.93 17.39
CA LEU A 79 -2.61 10.20 16.21
C LEU A 79 -2.56 11.06 14.93
N LEU A 80 -3.12 12.28 14.97
CA LEU A 80 -3.28 13.08 13.75
C LEU A 80 -1.95 13.37 13.05
N TYR A 81 -0.92 13.73 13.81
CA TYR A 81 0.39 14.07 13.27
C TYR A 81 1.03 12.86 12.58
N SER A 82 1.06 11.71 13.26
CA SER A 82 1.65 10.48 12.71
C SER A 82 0.91 9.95 11.48
N GLU A 83 -0.41 10.08 11.46
CA GLU A 83 -1.21 9.72 10.28
C GLU A 83 -0.87 10.62 9.08
N ARG A 84 -0.75 11.93 9.30
CA ARG A 84 -0.39 12.88 8.23
C ARG A 84 1.03 12.66 7.72
N GLU A 85 1.97 12.43 8.61
CA GLU A 85 3.35 12.12 8.26
C GLU A 85 3.46 10.85 7.41
N PHE A 86 2.70 9.81 7.75
CA PHE A 86 2.64 8.61 6.94
C PHE A 86 1.99 8.84 5.57
N GLU A 87 0.89 9.59 5.52
CA GLU A 87 0.24 9.96 4.25
C GLU A 87 1.18 10.74 3.33
N ASP A 88 1.98 11.66 3.88
CA ASP A 88 3.00 12.38 3.12
C ASP A 88 4.02 11.40 2.51
N SER A 89 4.43 10.39 3.26
CA SER A 89 5.34 9.36 2.73
C SER A 89 4.73 8.54 1.59
N LEU A 90 3.41 8.30 1.62
CA LEU A 90 2.70 7.66 0.50
C LEU A 90 2.76 8.55 -0.74
N ILE A 91 2.47 9.84 -0.59
CA ILE A 91 2.50 10.82 -1.69
C ILE A 91 3.91 10.93 -2.28
N GLU A 92 4.93 11.02 -1.45
CA GLU A 92 6.34 11.10 -1.88
C GLU A 92 6.80 9.88 -2.68
N ASN A 93 6.17 8.72 -2.46
CA ASN A 93 6.46 7.48 -3.18
C ASN A 93 5.45 7.18 -4.32
N ASP A 94 4.66 8.16 -4.73
CA ASP A 94 3.64 8.02 -5.78
C ASP A 94 2.61 6.92 -5.49
N VAL A 95 2.26 6.72 -4.23
CA VAL A 95 1.25 5.77 -3.80
C VAL A 95 -0.09 6.46 -3.67
N ILE A 96 -1.11 5.90 -4.32
CA ILE A 96 -2.49 6.38 -4.24
C ILE A 96 -3.12 5.83 -2.97
N PHE A 97 -3.55 6.72 -2.09
CA PHE A 97 -4.15 6.35 -0.81
C PHE A 97 -5.68 6.30 -0.93
N HIS A 98 -6.23 5.12 -0.64
CA HIS A 98 -7.67 4.88 -0.55
C HIS A 98 -8.05 4.66 0.91
N TYR A 99 -8.99 5.43 1.43
CA TYR A 99 -9.40 5.32 2.82
C TYR A 99 -10.91 5.40 3.01
N LYS A 100 -11.37 4.79 4.08
CA LYS A 100 -12.70 5.01 4.66
C LYS A 100 -12.53 5.44 6.11
N HIS A 101 -13.44 6.27 6.61
CA HIS A 101 -13.40 6.67 8.01
C HIS A 101 -13.69 5.47 8.93
N LEU A 102 -12.83 5.29 9.92
CA LEU A 102 -13.04 4.33 11.00
C LEU A 102 -14.25 4.77 11.84
N ARG A 103 -15.04 3.80 12.27
CA ARG A 103 -16.17 4.01 13.15
C ARG A 103 -15.85 3.44 14.53
N GLU A 104 -16.18 4.18 15.58
CA GLU A 104 -16.10 3.68 16.93
C GLU A 104 -17.33 2.81 17.24
N ASN A 105 -17.09 1.65 17.85
CA ASN A 105 -18.13 0.82 18.41
C ASN A 105 -18.61 1.45 19.72
N PRO A 106 -19.92 1.42 20.07
CA PRO A 106 -20.43 1.84 21.38
C PRO A 106 -19.73 1.18 22.57
N GLN A 107 -19.09 0.04 22.36
CA GLN A 107 -18.33 -0.72 23.36
C GLN A 107 -16.83 -0.36 23.42
N GLY A 108 -16.39 0.70 22.73
CA GLY A 108 -15.02 1.22 22.79
C GLY A 108 -14.03 0.61 21.79
N GLY A 109 -14.46 -0.30 20.91
CA GLY A 109 -13.65 -0.84 19.83
C GLY A 109 -13.71 0.02 18.56
N VAL A 110 -12.74 -0.15 17.67
CA VAL A 110 -12.70 0.50 16.35
C VAL A 110 -13.10 -0.50 15.28
N ILE A 111 -14.03 -0.11 14.40
CA ILE A 111 -14.48 -0.93 13.29
C ILE A 111 -13.97 -0.35 11.97
N GLU A 112 -13.14 -1.11 11.29
CA GLU A 112 -12.76 -0.90 9.90
C GLU A 112 -13.70 -1.73 9.02
N LYS A 113 -14.78 -1.11 8.53
CA LYS A 113 -15.81 -1.82 7.79
C LYS A 113 -15.70 -1.57 6.28
N GLY A 114 -15.57 -2.66 5.52
CA GLY A 114 -15.67 -2.66 4.07
C GLY A 114 -14.40 -2.25 3.33
N VAL A 115 -13.27 -2.02 4.02
CA VAL A 115 -11.98 -1.72 3.38
C VAL A 115 -11.43 -2.95 2.67
N ASP A 116 -11.51 -4.12 3.28
CA ASP A 116 -11.06 -5.39 2.66
C ASP A 116 -11.85 -5.71 1.41
N THR A 117 -13.18 -5.52 1.45
CA THR A 117 -14.04 -5.73 0.28
C THR A 117 -13.70 -4.74 -0.82
N TRP A 118 -13.49 -3.49 -0.48
CA TRP A 118 -13.09 -2.45 -1.43
C TRP A 118 -11.74 -2.77 -2.07
N PHE A 119 -10.75 -3.12 -1.26
CA PHE A 119 -9.43 -3.57 -1.73
C PHE A 119 -9.57 -4.73 -2.74
N ALA A 120 -10.34 -5.76 -2.40
CA ALA A 120 -10.52 -6.91 -3.27
C ALA A 120 -11.21 -6.55 -4.59
N LEU A 121 -12.26 -5.74 -4.55
CA LEU A 121 -13.01 -5.31 -5.74
C LEU A 121 -12.19 -4.40 -6.64
N ASP A 122 -11.49 -3.42 -6.09
CA ASP A 122 -10.63 -2.52 -6.85
C ASP A 122 -9.47 -3.26 -7.50
N THR A 123 -8.82 -4.15 -6.76
CA THR A 123 -7.73 -4.98 -7.29
C THR A 123 -8.20 -5.84 -8.44
N TYR A 124 -9.36 -6.47 -8.30
CA TYR A 124 -9.97 -7.28 -9.36
C TYR A 124 -10.28 -6.44 -10.59
N GLU A 125 -10.98 -5.31 -10.42
CA GLU A 125 -11.36 -4.43 -11.51
C GLU A 125 -10.15 -3.86 -12.25
N MET A 126 -9.17 -3.33 -11.51
CA MET A 126 -7.96 -2.76 -12.11
C MET A 126 -7.11 -3.82 -12.82
N THR A 127 -7.04 -5.03 -12.28
CA THR A 127 -6.34 -6.15 -12.93
C THR A 127 -6.97 -6.52 -14.27
N LEU A 128 -8.30 -6.43 -14.37
CA LEU A 128 -9.01 -6.71 -15.63
C LEU A 128 -8.83 -5.60 -16.67
N PHE A 129 -8.81 -4.33 -16.25
CA PHE A 129 -8.89 -3.19 -17.16
C PHE A 129 -7.58 -2.43 -17.41
N ARG A 130 -6.56 -2.61 -16.56
CA ARG A 130 -5.29 -1.86 -16.63
C ARG A 130 -4.15 -2.54 -17.38
N GLU A 131 -4.31 -3.74 -17.82
CA GLU A 131 -3.31 -4.50 -18.58
C GLU A 131 -1.88 -4.47 -17.96
N PHE A 132 -1.77 -4.64 -16.63
CA PHE A 132 -0.47 -4.79 -15.98
C PHE A 132 0.22 -6.07 -16.42
N ASP A 133 1.54 -6.01 -16.65
CA ASP A 133 2.34 -7.22 -16.87
C ASP A 133 2.49 -8.03 -15.56
N TYR A 134 2.54 -7.35 -14.42
CA TYR A 134 2.60 -7.94 -13.09
C TYR A 134 1.61 -7.28 -12.14
N VAL A 135 0.99 -8.08 -11.30
CA VAL A 135 0.16 -7.62 -10.19
C VAL A 135 0.71 -8.18 -8.89
N VAL A 136 0.99 -7.30 -7.93
CA VAL A 136 1.52 -7.66 -6.61
C VAL A 136 0.53 -7.22 -5.54
N LEU A 137 0.17 -8.16 -4.67
CA LEU A 137 -0.75 -7.96 -3.55
C LEU A 137 -0.01 -8.03 -2.22
#